data_308f680a02a5eb3575f148f8b0e4ea54
#
_entry.id   308f680a02a5eb3575f148f8b0e4ea54
#
_cell.length_a   1.000
_cell.length_b   1.000
_cell.length_c   1.000
_cell.angle_alpha   90.00
_cell.angle_beta   90.00
_cell.angle_gamma   90.00
#
_symmetry.space_group_name_H-M   'P 1'
#
loop_
_entity.id
_entity.type
_entity.pdbx_description
1 polymer ?
#
loop_
_entity_poly.entity_id
_entity_poly.type
_entity_poly.pdbx_seq_one_letter_code
_entity_poly.pdbx_strand_id
1 'polypeptide(L)'
;MYYNSAADSALGMLLGFIGTIWLLVLAFFVVNIIANWKIFTKAGQPGWAAIVPFYKQYIEFKIYWGNGWLFFVPIVCTVLGGIPLLGTLLVIIGVIINIVTLYKQSVAFGQGIGFTIGLFFLNPIFNMILAFGQYRYFGIPQDGYSYDQMKQKYDTYKAAHPAQAQPQYQQPPQEQTQNPNMTYQAPAQSQQPAAPVQPQQPTAPQQPTENQGQ
;
A
#
# COMPACT_ATOMS: atom_id res chain seq x y z
N MET A 1 28.99 9.22 55.72
CA MET A 1 28.04 8.94 54.58
C MET A 1 28.73 7.92 53.69
N TYR A 2 28.45 6.62 53.85
CA TYR A 2 28.99 5.58 52.99
C TYR A 2 28.27 5.66 51.63
N TYR A 3 28.94 6.17 50.64
CA TYR A 3 28.49 6.12 49.25
C TYR A 3 28.51 4.67 48.78
N ASN A 4 27.36 4.13 48.41
CA ASN A 4 27.22 2.73 47.99
C ASN A 4 27.58 2.60 46.50
N SER A 5 28.87 2.79 46.19
CA SER A 5 29.38 2.80 44.81
C SER A 5 29.00 1.56 43.98
N ALA A 6 28.77 0.42 44.65
CA ALA A 6 28.30 -0.78 44.02
C ALA A 6 26.83 -0.69 43.58
N ALA A 7 25.98 -0.04 44.39
CA ALA A 7 24.56 0.17 44.01
C ALA A 7 24.43 1.19 42.88
N ASP A 8 25.24 2.25 42.87
CA ASP A 8 25.23 3.25 41.79
C ASP A 8 25.73 2.68 40.46
N SER A 9 26.78 1.83 40.53
CA SER A 9 27.25 1.14 39.30
C SER A 9 26.25 0.12 38.78
N ALA A 10 25.57 -0.64 39.63
CA ALA A 10 24.52 -1.56 39.26
C ALA A 10 23.31 -0.83 38.63
N LEU A 11 22.91 0.31 39.21
CA LEU A 11 21.85 1.15 38.67
C LEU A 11 22.24 1.73 37.29
N GLY A 12 23.47 2.18 37.12
CA GLY A 12 24.00 2.67 35.85
C GLY A 12 23.98 1.59 34.76
N MET A 13 24.40 0.36 35.09
CA MET A 13 24.31 -0.78 34.15
C MET A 13 22.87 -1.11 33.79
N LEU A 14 21.94 -1.11 34.75
CA LEU A 14 20.52 -1.37 34.51
C LEU A 14 19.89 -0.32 33.60
N LEU A 15 20.15 0.95 33.85
CA LEU A 15 19.68 2.06 33.02
C LEU A 15 20.27 1.99 31.60
N GLY A 16 21.56 1.66 31.48
CA GLY A 16 22.22 1.45 30.20
C GLY A 16 21.59 0.29 29.41
N PHE A 17 21.28 -0.82 30.07
CA PHE A 17 20.63 -1.97 29.46
C PHE A 17 19.20 -1.64 29.00
N ILE A 18 18.42 -0.95 29.84
CA ILE A 18 17.07 -0.49 29.48
C ILE A 18 17.14 0.50 28.30
N GLY A 19 18.08 1.44 28.33
CA GLY A 19 18.29 2.39 27.22
C GLY A 19 18.61 1.71 25.90
N THR A 20 19.46 0.68 25.92
CA THR A 20 19.79 -0.11 24.73
C THR A 20 18.57 -0.84 24.18
N ILE A 21 17.74 -1.46 25.04
CA ILE A 21 16.50 -2.11 24.63
C ILE A 21 15.56 -1.10 23.97
N TRP A 22 15.38 0.09 24.55
CA TRP A 22 14.53 1.13 23.97
C TRP A 22 15.01 1.60 22.61
N LEU A 23 16.31 1.72 22.39
CA LEU A 23 16.87 2.05 21.07
C LEU A 23 16.57 0.95 20.02
N LEU A 24 16.70 -0.32 20.39
CA LEU A 24 16.37 -1.43 19.51
C LEU A 24 14.88 -1.48 19.17
N VAL A 25 14.01 -1.24 20.16
CA VAL A 25 12.55 -1.17 19.95
C VAL A 25 12.21 -0.01 19.03
N LEU A 26 12.82 1.16 19.21
CA LEU A 26 12.61 2.32 18.36
C LEU A 26 13.06 2.05 16.91
N ALA A 27 14.26 1.48 16.74
CA ALA A 27 14.78 1.10 15.42
C ALA A 27 13.83 0.11 14.73
N PHE A 28 13.36 -0.91 15.44
CA PHE A 28 12.40 -1.89 14.92
C PHE A 28 11.07 -1.23 14.52
N PHE A 29 10.58 -0.29 15.33
CA PHE A 29 9.36 0.47 15.02
C PHE A 29 9.51 1.30 13.73
N VAL A 30 10.64 2.01 13.57
CA VAL A 30 10.94 2.79 12.36
C VAL A 30 10.99 1.90 11.12
N VAL A 31 11.66 0.74 11.21
CA VAL A 31 11.72 -0.22 10.09
C VAL A 31 10.33 -0.73 9.71
N ASN A 32 9.44 -0.96 10.70
CA ASN A 32 8.05 -1.35 10.44
C ASN A 32 7.25 -0.25 9.73
N ILE A 33 7.44 1.02 10.09
CA ILE A 33 6.82 2.14 9.37
C ILE A 33 7.30 2.15 7.92
N ILE A 34 8.59 2.02 7.68
CA ILE A 34 9.16 1.97 6.32
C ILE A 34 8.62 0.77 5.53
N ALA A 35 8.47 -0.39 6.17
CA ALA A 35 7.88 -1.57 5.56
C ALA A 35 6.44 -1.30 5.10
N ASN A 36 5.59 -0.78 5.97
CA ASN A 36 4.21 -0.42 5.62
C ASN A 36 4.15 0.66 4.53
N TRP A 37 5.05 1.66 4.59
CA TRP A 37 5.18 2.66 3.53
C TRP A 37 5.40 2.01 2.16
N LYS A 38 6.36 1.08 2.07
CA LYS A 38 6.65 0.36 0.83
C LYS A 38 5.48 -0.54 0.38
N ILE A 39 4.80 -1.21 1.30
CA ILE A 39 3.62 -2.01 1.00
C ILE A 39 2.52 -1.13 0.38
N PHE A 40 2.26 0.03 0.95
CA PHE A 40 1.24 0.96 0.43
C PHE A 40 1.62 1.53 -0.93
N THR A 41 2.87 1.91 -1.13
CA THR A 41 3.35 2.35 -2.46
C THR A 41 3.28 1.24 -3.50
N LYS A 42 3.59 -0.01 -3.15
CA LYS A 42 3.38 -1.17 -4.03
C LYS A 42 1.91 -1.36 -4.43
N ALA A 43 0.98 -1.00 -3.54
CA ALA A 43 -0.47 -1.04 -3.78
C ALA A 43 -1.02 0.24 -4.43
N GLY A 44 -0.16 1.17 -4.88
CA GLY A 44 -0.59 2.43 -5.49
C GLY A 44 -1.24 3.43 -4.52
N GLN A 45 -1.00 3.26 -3.21
CA GLN A 45 -1.51 4.15 -2.17
C GLN A 45 -0.40 5.05 -1.62
N PRO A 46 -0.75 6.21 -1.03
CA PRO A 46 0.24 7.12 -0.48
C PRO A 46 1.00 6.48 0.69
N GLY A 47 2.34 6.41 0.60
CA GLY A 47 3.17 5.76 1.60
C GLY A 47 3.10 6.43 2.99
N TRP A 48 2.94 7.77 3.04
CA TRP A 48 2.81 8.49 4.30
C TRP A 48 1.62 8.02 5.18
N ALA A 49 0.62 7.36 4.56
CA ALA A 49 -0.48 6.75 5.28
C ALA A 49 -0.03 5.74 6.35
N ALA A 50 1.16 5.16 6.20
CA ALA A 50 1.75 4.24 7.18
C ALA A 50 2.07 4.90 8.54
N ILE A 51 2.22 6.24 8.57
CA ILE A 51 2.58 7.00 9.78
C ILE A 51 1.34 7.33 10.60
N VAL A 52 0.19 7.52 9.96
CA VAL A 52 -1.06 7.95 10.62
C VAL A 52 -1.88 6.72 11.03
N PRO A 53 -2.04 6.41 12.34
CA PRO A 53 -2.56 5.11 12.79
C PRO A 53 -3.93 4.74 12.22
N PHE A 54 -4.92 5.62 12.30
CA PHE A 54 -6.27 5.34 11.79
C PHE A 54 -6.33 5.33 10.26
N TYR A 55 -5.58 6.21 9.63
CA TYR A 55 -5.52 6.28 8.17
C TYR A 55 -4.77 5.08 7.59
N LYS A 56 -3.75 4.57 8.29
CA LYS A 56 -3.08 3.31 7.96
C LYS A 56 -4.10 2.16 7.88
N GLN A 57 -4.94 1.99 8.90
CA GLN A 57 -5.94 0.93 8.93
C GLN A 57 -6.98 1.11 7.80
N TYR A 58 -7.43 2.35 7.56
CA TYR A 58 -8.32 2.64 6.43
C TYR A 58 -7.71 2.20 5.10
N ILE A 59 -6.44 2.50 4.85
CA ILE A 59 -5.74 2.09 3.63
C ILE A 59 -5.55 0.57 3.58
N GLU A 60 -5.20 -0.10 4.69
CA GLU A 60 -5.10 -1.56 4.74
C GLU A 60 -6.43 -2.24 4.34
N PHE A 61 -7.54 -1.80 4.90
CA PHE A 61 -8.85 -2.31 4.50
C PHE A 61 -9.19 -1.97 3.05
N LYS A 62 -8.83 -0.78 2.57
CA LYS A 62 -9.04 -0.38 1.19
C LYS A 62 -8.29 -1.29 0.20
N ILE A 63 -7.03 -1.63 0.46
CA ILE A 63 -6.20 -2.44 -0.46
C ILE A 63 -6.48 -3.94 -0.35
N TYR A 64 -6.97 -4.45 0.80
CA TYR A 64 -7.21 -5.88 0.97
C TYR A 64 -8.69 -6.26 0.88
N TRP A 65 -9.60 -5.35 1.21
CA TRP A 65 -11.05 -5.58 1.20
C TRP A 65 -11.79 -4.75 0.14
N GLY A 66 -11.12 -3.79 -0.51
CA GLY A 66 -11.74 -2.86 -1.46
C GLY A 66 -12.56 -1.74 -0.82
N ASN A 67 -12.85 -1.84 0.46
CA ASN A 67 -13.61 -0.84 1.19
C ASN A 67 -12.89 -0.42 2.47
N GLY A 68 -12.34 0.79 2.46
CA GLY A 68 -11.60 1.32 3.61
C GLY A 68 -12.46 1.51 4.86
N TRP A 69 -13.76 1.76 4.72
CA TRP A 69 -14.65 1.99 5.86
C TRP A 69 -14.87 0.75 6.75
N LEU A 70 -14.56 -0.44 6.24
CA LEU A 70 -14.62 -1.67 7.04
C LEU A 70 -13.68 -1.67 8.25
N PHE A 71 -12.68 -0.77 8.30
CA PHE A 71 -11.80 -0.64 9.46
C PHE A 71 -12.54 -0.23 10.75
N PHE A 72 -13.72 0.38 10.65
CA PHE A 72 -14.54 0.67 11.82
C PHE A 72 -15.06 -0.59 12.52
N VAL A 73 -15.23 -1.70 11.79
CA VAL A 73 -15.78 -2.94 12.38
C VAL A 73 -14.90 -3.47 13.53
N PRO A 74 -13.58 -3.70 13.36
CA PRO A 74 -12.73 -4.13 14.47
C PRO A 74 -12.63 -3.08 15.59
N ILE A 75 -12.73 -1.78 15.30
CA ILE A 75 -12.74 -0.71 16.31
C ILE A 75 -14.01 -0.85 17.17
N VAL A 76 -15.18 -0.95 16.53
CA VAL A 76 -16.45 -1.13 17.24
C VAL A 76 -16.43 -2.41 18.07
N CYS A 77 -15.93 -3.51 17.51
CA CYS A 77 -15.77 -4.78 18.24
C CYS A 77 -14.87 -4.62 19.47
N THR A 78 -13.80 -3.83 19.37
CA THR A 78 -12.88 -3.60 20.49
C THR A 78 -13.52 -2.73 21.58
N VAL A 79 -14.18 -1.64 21.18
CA VAL A 79 -14.83 -0.69 22.11
C VAL A 79 -15.97 -1.36 22.87
N LEU A 80 -16.80 -2.14 22.18
CA LEU A 80 -17.91 -2.89 22.78
C LEU A 80 -17.46 -4.19 23.46
N GLY A 81 -16.20 -4.58 23.28
CA GLY A 81 -15.62 -5.79 23.84
C GLY A 81 -15.61 -5.83 25.39
N GLY A 82 -15.73 -4.67 26.04
CA GLY A 82 -15.85 -4.56 27.51
C GLY A 82 -17.22 -4.99 28.08
N ILE A 83 -18.24 -5.26 27.24
CA ILE A 83 -19.55 -5.68 27.68
C ILE A 83 -19.53 -7.20 27.95
N PRO A 84 -19.88 -7.69 29.17
CA PRO A 84 -19.93 -9.12 29.46
C PRO A 84 -20.84 -9.89 28.48
N LEU A 85 -20.47 -11.09 28.10
CA LEU A 85 -21.12 -11.97 27.11
C LEU A 85 -21.05 -11.43 25.67
N LEU A 86 -21.59 -10.23 25.38
CA LEU A 86 -21.58 -9.61 24.06
C LEU A 86 -20.15 -9.29 23.65
N GLY A 87 -19.32 -8.78 24.54
CA GLY A 87 -17.92 -8.45 24.30
C GLY A 87 -17.10 -9.66 23.88
N THR A 88 -17.28 -10.80 24.51
CA THR A 88 -16.59 -12.04 24.14
C THR A 88 -16.88 -12.43 22.68
N LEU A 89 -18.16 -12.37 22.28
CA LEU A 89 -18.57 -12.66 20.90
C LEU A 89 -17.91 -11.66 19.90
N LEU A 90 -17.93 -10.38 20.24
CA LEU A 90 -17.35 -9.33 19.39
C LEU A 90 -15.83 -9.47 19.25
N VAL A 91 -15.12 -9.85 20.31
CA VAL A 91 -13.67 -10.13 20.25
C VAL A 91 -13.40 -11.30 19.31
N ILE A 92 -14.19 -12.38 19.37
CA ILE A 92 -14.04 -13.52 18.44
C ILE A 92 -14.23 -13.06 16.99
N ILE A 93 -15.26 -12.26 16.71
CA ILE A 93 -15.51 -11.69 15.38
C ILE A 93 -14.30 -10.84 14.93
N GLY A 94 -13.77 -9.99 15.80
CA GLY A 94 -12.60 -9.16 15.52
C GLY A 94 -11.36 -9.99 15.17
N VAL A 95 -11.13 -11.09 15.89
CA VAL A 95 -10.02 -12.03 15.60
C VAL A 95 -10.22 -12.70 14.23
N ILE A 96 -11.43 -13.13 13.90
CA ILE A 96 -11.74 -13.73 12.60
C ILE A 96 -11.49 -12.72 11.48
N ILE A 97 -11.96 -11.49 11.61
CA ILE A 97 -11.71 -10.43 10.63
C ILE A 97 -10.21 -10.18 10.46
N ASN A 98 -9.45 -10.17 11.55
CA ASN A 98 -8.00 -10.00 11.50
C ASN A 98 -7.33 -11.14 10.70
N ILE A 99 -7.67 -12.40 11.00
CA ILE A 99 -7.12 -13.58 10.28
C ILE A 99 -7.46 -13.51 8.79
N VAL A 100 -8.71 -13.18 8.45
CA VAL A 100 -9.15 -13.01 7.07
C VAL A 100 -8.39 -11.86 6.38
N THR A 101 -8.12 -10.77 7.09
CA THR A 101 -7.32 -9.65 6.55
C THR A 101 -5.90 -10.07 6.25
N LEU A 102 -5.24 -10.83 7.13
CA LEU A 102 -3.90 -11.39 6.89
C LEU A 102 -3.88 -12.36 5.70
N TYR A 103 -4.93 -13.18 5.57
CA TYR A 103 -5.09 -14.05 4.41
C TYR A 103 -5.24 -13.25 3.11
N LYS A 104 -6.11 -12.23 3.10
CA LYS A 104 -6.28 -11.35 1.94
C LYS A 104 -5.00 -10.58 1.62
N GLN A 105 -4.25 -10.13 2.63
CA GLN A 105 -2.93 -9.54 2.44
C GLN A 105 -1.97 -10.51 1.74
N SER A 106 -1.88 -11.74 2.20
CA SER A 106 -1.05 -12.79 1.58
C SER A 106 -1.44 -13.00 0.12
N VAL A 107 -2.72 -13.22 -0.15
CA VAL A 107 -3.25 -13.46 -1.50
C VAL A 107 -3.04 -12.27 -2.44
N ALA A 108 -3.20 -11.04 -1.93
CA ALA A 108 -2.97 -9.81 -2.71
C ALA A 108 -1.54 -9.71 -3.27
N PHE A 109 -0.59 -10.36 -2.62
CA PHE A 109 0.80 -10.48 -3.07
C PHE A 109 1.14 -11.84 -3.71
N GLY A 110 0.12 -12.63 -4.10
CA GLY A 110 0.28 -13.92 -4.75
C GLY A 110 0.84 -15.02 -3.84
N GLN A 111 0.71 -14.86 -2.52
CA GLN A 111 1.21 -15.80 -1.53
C GLN A 111 0.08 -16.67 -0.96
N GLY A 112 0.43 -17.88 -0.52
CA GLY A 112 -0.55 -18.84 -0.01
C GLY A 112 -0.72 -18.82 1.50
N ILE A 113 -1.48 -19.82 1.98
CA ILE A 113 -1.84 -19.95 3.39
C ILE A 113 -0.62 -20.08 4.33
N GLY A 114 0.48 -20.69 3.86
CA GLY A 114 1.72 -20.78 4.65
C GLY A 114 2.30 -19.40 4.99
N PHE A 115 2.22 -18.47 4.05
CA PHE A 115 2.63 -17.07 4.28
C PHE A 115 1.66 -16.35 5.24
N THR A 116 0.36 -16.65 5.17
CA THR A 116 -0.64 -16.15 6.12
C THR A 116 -0.35 -16.59 7.55
N ILE A 117 0.05 -17.84 7.75
CA ILE A 117 0.46 -18.37 9.06
C ILE A 117 1.68 -17.58 9.57
N GLY A 118 2.66 -17.34 8.70
CA GLY A 118 3.81 -16.50 9.04
C GLY A 118 3.42 -15.08 9.42
N LEU A 119 2.50 -14.44 8.68
CA LEU A 119 1.93 -13.13 9.01
C LEU A 119 1.19 -13.14 10.34
N PHE A 120 0.52 -14.22 10.71
CA PHE A 120 -0.21 -14.30 11.98
C PHE A 120 0.74 -14.33 13.18
N PHE A 121 1.79 -15.14 13.14
CA PHE A 121 2.73 -15.28 14.27
C PHE A 121 3.83 -14.21 14.27
N LEU A 122 4.31 -13.81 13.10
CA LEU A 122 5.48 -12.94 12.91
C LEU A 122 5.15 -11.77 11.99
N ASN A 123 3.99 -11.13 12.23
CA ASN A 123 3.47 -10.04 11.39
C ASN A 123 4.52 -9.01 10.97
N PRO A 124 5.33 -8.42 11.88
CA PRO A 124 6.30 -7.40 11.50
C PRO A 124 7.39 -7.94 10.55
N ILE A 125 7.84 -9.18 10.77
CA ILE A 125 8.90 -9.80 9.96
C ILE A 125 8.37 -10.11 8.55
N PHE A 126 7.18 -10.71 8.45
CA PHE A 126 6.58 -11.03 7.16
C PHE A 126 6.16 -9.78 6.38
N ASN A 127 5.75 -8.71 7.08
CA ASN A 127 5.55 -7.40 6.45
C ASN A 127 6.86 -6.82 5.90
N MET A 128 7.98 -6.97 6.59
CA MET A 128 9.29 -6.59 6.05
C MET A 128 9.65 -7.43 4.81
N ILE A 129 9.38 -8.73 4.83
CA ILE A 129 9.60 -9.61 3.67
C ILE A 129 8.76 -9.15 2.48
N LEU A 130 7.47 -8.80 2.67
CA LEU A 130 6.62 -8.25 1.62
C LEU A 130 7.11 -6.88 1.13
N ALA A 131 7.57 -6.04 2.05
CA ALA A 131 8.01 -4.68 1.73
C ALA A 131 9.31 -4.65 0.94
N PHE A 132 10.31 -5.40 1.38
CA PHE A 132 11.67 -5.38 0.83
C PHE A 132 11.92 -6.51 -0.16
N GLY A 133 11.12 -7.56 -0.12
CA GLY A 133 11.18 -8.66 -1.08
C GLY A 133 10.63 -8.28 -2.46
N GLN A 134 10.85 -9.18 -3.41
CA GLN A 134 10.44 -9.03 -4.82
C GLN A 134 8.93 -9.27 -5.04
N TYR A 135 8.14 -9.12 -3.99
CA TYR A 135 6.70 -9.31 -4.06
C TYR A 135 6.01 -8.09 -4.66
N ARG A 136 5.11 -8.34 -5.62
CA ARG A 136 4.27 -7.34 -6.24
C ARG A 136 2.85 -7.45 -5.73
N TYR A 137 2.18 -6.31 -5.57
CA TYR A 137 0.76 -6.26 -5.31
C TYR A 137 -0.03 -6.52 -6.59
N PHE A 138 -0.90 -7.53 -6.61
CA PHE A 138 -1.68 -7.94 -7.79
C PHE A 138 -3.12 -7.45 -7.78
N GLY A 139 -3.55 -6.83 -6.72
CA GLY A 139 -4.89 -6.27 -6.59
C GLY A 139 -5.64 -6.79 -5.38
N ILE A 140 -6.87 -6.33 -5.25
CA ILE A 140 -7.75 -6.67 -4.15
C ILE A 140 -8.23 -8.12 -4.35
N PRO A 141 -8.08 -9.02 -3.35
CA PRO A 141 -8.61 -10.38 -3.42
C PRO A 141 -10.12 -10.36 -3.15
N GLN A 142 -10.86 -9.65 -4.00
CA GLN A 142 -12.29 -9.50 -3.97
C GLN A 142 -12.89 -9.96 -5.28
N ASP A 143 -14.19 -10.23 -5.28
CA ASP A 143 -15.02 -10.32 -6.48
C ASP A 143 -14.61 -11.43 -7.46
N GLY A 144 -14.43 -12.67 -6.93
CA GLY A 144 -14.24 -13.85 -7.73
C GLY A 144 -12.79 -14.23 -8.04
N TYR A 145 -11.80 -13.46 -7.61
CA TYR A 145 -10.41 -13.92 -7.69
C TYR A 145 -10.12 -14.88 -6.53
N SER A 146 -10.02 -16.17 -6.87
CA SER A 146 -9.52 -17.18 -5.94
C SER A 146 -8.00 -17.03 -5.77
N TYR A 147 -7.46 -17.67 -4.71
CA TYR A 147 -6.00 -17.77 -4.52
C TYR A 147 -5.29 -18.29 -5.80
N ASP A 148 -5.86 -19.28 -6.46
CA ASP A 148 -5.27 -19.91 -7.65
C ASP A 148 -5.18 -18.93 -8.82
N GLN A 149 -6.18 -18.08 -9.02
CA GLN A 149 -6.16 -17.05 -10.05
C GLN A 149 -5.12 -15.96 -9.76
N MET A 150 -5.00 -15.55 -8.51
CA MET A 150 -3.97 -14.58 -8.11
C MET A 150 -2.58 -15.17 -8.22
N LYS A 151 -2.40 -16.44 -7.87
CA LYS A 151 -1.15 -17.19 -8.03
C LYS A 151 -0.79 -17.36 -9.50
N GLN A 152 -1.73 -17.74 -10.35
CA GLN A 152 -1.52 -17.84 -11.79
C GLN A 152 -1.09 -16.49 -12.39
N LYS A 153 -1.74 -15.41 -12.00
CA LYS A 153 -1.36 -14.05 -12.42
C LYS A 153 0.05 -13.68 -11.97
N TYR A 154 0.43 -14.08 -10.75
CA TYR A 154 1.78 -13.91 -10.23
C TYR A 154 2.81 -14.72 -11.03
N ASP A 155 2.55 -16.02 -11.24
CA ASP A 155 3.47 -16.92 -11.93
C ASP A 155 3.63 -16.50 -13.41
N THR A 156 2.54 -16.09 -14.08
CA THR A 156 2.58 -15.55 -15.45
C THR A 156 3.41 -14.26 -15.52
N TYR A 157 3.22 -13.35 -14.56
CA TYR A 157 4.03 -12.13 -14.50
C TYR A 157 5.51 -12.44 -14.28
N LYS A 158 5.83 -13.33 -13.35
CA LYS A 158 7.20 -13.75 -13.05
C LYS A 158 7.88 -14.43 -14.26
N ALA A 159 7.15 -15.26 -14.99
CA ALA A 159 7.64 -15.92 -16.20
C ALA A 159 7.89 -14.91 -17.34
N ALA A 160 7.02 -13.91 -17.49
CA ALA A 160 7.16 -12.86 -18.52
C ALA A 160 8.29 -11.85 -18.23
N HIS A 161 8.70 -11.71 -16.96
CA HIS A 161 9.66 -10.70 -16.50
C HIS A 161 10.78 -11.30 -15.64
N PRO A 162 11.58 -12.26 -16.15
CA PRO A 162 12.62 -12.94 -15.36
C PRO A 162 13.73 -11.97 -14.87
N ALA A 163 14.00 -10.89 -15.59
CA ALA A 163 14.99 -9.87 -15.22
C ALA A 163 14.43 -8.81 -14.23
N GLN A 164 13.11 -8.69 -14.08
CA GLN A 164 12.45 -7.77 -13.16
C GLN A 164 12.09 -8.43 -11.82
N ALA A 165 12.54 -9.65 -11.59
CA ALA A 165 12.54 -10.25 -10.27
C ALA A 165 13.50 -9.52 -9.29
N GLN A 166 14.14 -8.44 -9.71
CA GLN A 166 14.85 -7.49 -8.85
C GLN A 166 13.89 -6.37 -8.39
N PRO A 167 14.06 -5.83 -7.17
CA PRO A 167 13.17 -4.80 -6.62
C PRO A 167 13.24 -3.54 -7.47
N GLN A 168 12.30 -3.39 -8.38
CA GLN A 168 12.15 -2.15 -9.11
C GLN A 168 11.37 -1.17 -8.22
N TYR A 169 12.08 -0.21 -7.66
CA TYR A 169 11.44 0.99 -7.13
C TYR A 169 10.61 1.59 -8.25
N GLN A 170 9.30 1.69 -8.03
CA GLN A 170 8.37 2.21 -9.03
C GLN A 170 8.86 3.59 -9.51
N GLN A 171 9.31 3.66 -10.74
CA GLN A 171 9.19 4.86 -11.52
C GLN A 171 7.70 5.16 -11.72
N PRO A 172 7.28 6.44 -11.72
CA PRO A 172 5.90 6.79 -12.03
C PRO A 172 5.49 6.14 -13.35
N PRO A 173 4.19 5.81 -13.55
CA PRO A 173 3.74 5.05 -14.69
C PRO A 173 4.19 5.73 -15.98
N GLN A 174 5.21 5.17 -16.63
CA GLN A 174 5.44 5.42 -18.03
C GLN A 174 4.35 4.66 -18.79
N GLU A 175 3.61 5.38 -19.61
CA GLU A 175 2.61 4.86 -20.53
C GLU A 175 3.13 3.60 -21.21
N GLN A 176 2.57 2.44 -20.83
CA GLN A 176 2.78 1.22 -21.57
C GLN A 176 2.00 1.33 -22.88
N THR A 177 2.72 1.62 -23.93
CA THR A 177 2.29 1.48 -25.31
C THR A 177 1.76 0.07 -25.55
N GLN A 178 0.46 -0.01 -25.74
CA GLN A 178 -0.28 -0.96 -26.53
C GLN A 178 -0.03 -2.46 -26.34
N ASN A 179 -0.90 -3.06 -25.58
CA ASN A 179 -1.38 -4.41 -25.87
C ASN A 179 -2.68 -4.27 -26.70
N PRO A 180 -2.77 -4.76 -27.96
CA PRO A 180 -3.86 -4.44 -28.88
C PRO A 180 -5.22 -5.06 -28.54
N ASN A 181 -5.38 -5.73 -27.39
CA ASN A 181 -6.61 -6.45 -27.04
C ASN A 181 -7.25 -6.04 -25.72
N MET A 182 -6.92 -4.89 -25.14
CA MET A 182 -7.68 -4.35 -24.02
C MET A 182 -8.06 -2.90 -24.29
N THR A 183 -9.30 -2.68 -24.68
CA THR A 183 -9.93 -1.37 -24.73
C THR A 183 -10.15 -0.89 -23.29
N TYR A 184 -9.16 -0.24 -22.71
CA TYR A 184 -9.34 0.52 -21.49
C TYR A 184 -9.86 1.90 -21.87
N GLN A 185 -11.14 2.18 -21.60
CA GLN A 185 -11.63 3.55 -21.60
C GLN A 185 -10.96 4.30 -20.45
N ALA A 186 -10.05 5.20 -20.77
CA ALA A 186 -9.48 6.15 -19.83
C ALA A 186 -10.60 7.07 -19.31
N PRO A 187 -10.63 7.38 -18.00
CA PRO A 187 -11.49 8.45 -17.50
C PRO A 187 -11.09 9.76 -18.17
N ALA A 188 -12.09 10.50 -18.67
CA ALA A 188 -11.92 11.77 -19.33
C ALA A 188 -11.03 12.72 -18.49
N GLN A 189 -9.92 13.13 -19.07
CA GLN A 189 -9.12 14.22 -18.54
C GLN A 189 -9.98 15.48 -18.54
N SER A 190 -10.16 16.09 -17.36
CA SER A 190 -10.69 17.41 -17.21
C SER A 190 -9.87 18.38 -18.07
N GLN A 191 -10.52 18.94 -19.08
CA GLN A 191 -9.97 19.92 -19.99
C GLN A 191 -9.41 21.11 -19.20
N GLN A 192 -8.13 21.37 -19.38
CA GLN A 192 -7.51 22.63 -19.01
C GLN A 192 -8.20 23.77 -19.78
N PRO A 193 -8.51 24.90 -19.15
CA PRO A 193 -9.09 26.04 -19.86
C PRO A 193 -8.11 26.54 -20.95
N ALA A 194 -8.62 26.63 -22.16
CA ALA A 194 -7.88 27.17 -23.29
C ALA A 194 -7.43 28.62 -23.02
N ALA A 195 -6.19 28.91 -23.35
CA ALA A 195 -5.63 30.26 -23.32
C ALA A 195 -6.41 31.19 -24.27
N PRO A 196 -6.52 32.49 -23.95
CA PRO A 196 -7.28 33.45 -24.76
C PRO A 196 -6.70 33.55 -26.17
N VAL A 197 -7.57 33.37 -27.17
CA VAL A 197 -7.26 33.56 -28.58
C VAL A 197 -7.01 35.06 -28.81
N GLN A 198 -5.82 35.41 -29.28
CA GLN A 198 -5.52 36.76 -29.78
C GLN A 198 -6.36 37.04 -31.02
N PRO A 199 -6.91 38.27 -31.17
CA PRO A 199 -7.67 38.64 -32.34
C PRO A 199 -6.76 38.69 -33.58
N GLN A 200 -7.09 37.91 -34.61
CA GLN A 200 -6.47 38.01 -35.93
C GLN A 200 -6.83 39.34 -36.58
N GLN A 201 -5.81 40.05 -37.03
CA GLN A 201 -5.96 41.27 -37.87
C GLN A 201 -6.65 40.95 -39.21
N PRO A 202 -7.51 41.82 -39.70
CA PRO A 202 -8.17 41.63 -40.98
C PRO A 202 -7.17 41.70 -42.13
N THR A 203 -7.13 40.64 -42.94
CA THR A 203 -6.41 40.62 -44.21
C THR A 203 -7.10 41.50 -45.22
N ALA A 204 -6.31 42.41 -45.87
CA ALA A 204 -6.74 43.33 -46.92
C ALA A 204 -7.26 42.57 -48.15
N PRO A 205 -8.21 43.16 -48.90
CA PRO A 205 -8.77 42.56 -50.11
C PRO A 205 -7.75 42.43 -51.23
N GLN A 206 -7.60 41.24 -51.81
CA GLN A 206 -6.84 41.02 -53.03
C GLN A 206 -7.64 41.55 -54.22
N GLN A 207 -6.98 42.39 -55.07
CA GLN A 207 -7.49 42.90 -56.32
C GLN A 207 -7.61 41.77 -57.36
N PRO A 208 -8.61 41.84 -58.26
CA PRO A 208 -8.76 40.88 -59.36
C PRO A 208 -7.65 41.08 -60.40
N THR A 209 -6.93 40.07 -60.77
CA THR A 209 -6.05 40.07 -61.93
C THR A 209 -6.89 39.92 -63.20
N GLU A 210 -6.86 40.95 -64.00
CA GLU A 210 -7.42 41.05 -65.35
C GLU A 210 -6.70 40.09 -66.29
N ASN A 211 -7.48 39.23 -66.92
CA ASN A 211 -7.06 38.26 -67.90
C ASN A 211 -7.12 38.98 -69.30
N GLN A 212 -5.93 39.36 -69.84
CA GLN A 212 -5.85 39.75 -71.26
C GLN A 212 -5.37 38.55 -72.06
N GLY A 213 -6.24 38.15 -72.99
CA GLY A 213 -5.96 37.15 -73.99
C GLY A 213 -5.05 37.64 -75.11
N GLN A 214 -4.30 36.72 -75.65
CA GLN A 214 -4.14 36.44 -77.10
C GLN A 214 -3.55 35.03 -77.23
#